data_375881982eb3073db6bd9ccfc0bf85bc
#
_entry.id   375881982eb3073db6bd9ccfc0bf85bc
#
_cell.length_a   1.000
_cell.length_b   1.000
_cell.length_c   1.000
_cell.angle_alpha   90.00
_cell.angle_beta   90.00
_cell.angle_gamma   90.00
#
_symmetry.space_group_name_H-M   'P 1'
#
loop_
_entity.id
_entity.type
_entity.pdbx_description
1 polymer ?
#
loop_
_entity_poly.entity_id
_entity_poly.type
_entity_poly.pdbx_seq_one_letter_code
_entity_poly.pdbx_strand_id
1 'polypeptide(L)'
;MISFMQSQKFRTGLPTVLAITFLWLLIGTAEVGFDYLNFFQHDLYPTNYNVWLTLKSNLIGIGIAAFLAGSLFVYWVNDNLQHHCYGKVLSIIFWYYNLIFFFALIVGSAAYNCELNDLMGMNTNIFKGVWDYILEFKFIRPYFFWAIISLLTMIALQVNDKYGAGVFWAFLRGDYFQPQKEERIFMFLDLRGSTTIAEKIGEELYFDFIRDFFKDITPSILASKGEIYQYVGDEVIVSWKKEKGLVQQRALDCFFAIEAAIAKKEIVYLEKYGLVPSFKAGLHIGTAMIGEIGVIKKDIAFSGDVLNTTSRIQARCNEFGVDLLISEELMDALNLSLSDYSPQKIGEVTLRGRTKMVTLFTVSKVDIIKECSPFIKRKRIWDFAF
;
A
#
# COMPACT_ATOMS: atom_id res chain seq x y z
N MET A 1 -7.65 18.24 -8.02
CA MET A 1 -6.91 17.55 -6.94
C MET A 1 -7.51 16.18 -6.62
N ILE A 2 -8.82 16.07 -6.39
CA ILE A 2 -9.52 14.78 -6.19
C ILE A 2 -9.28 13.80 -7.35
N SER A 3 -9.30 14.27 -8.61
CA SER A 3 -9.06 13.42 -9.78
C SER A 3 -7.63 12.84 -9.87
N PHE A 4 -6.63 13.56 -9.40
CA PHE A 4 -5.23 13.08 -9.42
C PHE A 4 -4.97 12.03 -8.34
N MET A 5 -5.48 12.21 -7.13
CA MET A 5 -5.39 11.21 -6.04
C MET A 5 -6.18 9.94 -6.39
N GLN A 6 -7.36 10.09 -6.98
CA GLN A 6 -8.13 8.96 -7.50
C GLN A 6 -7.38 8.24 -8.63
N SER A 7 -6.73 8.97 -9.54
CA SER A 7 -5.91 8.40 -10.60
C SER A 7 -4.69 7.63 -10.05
N GLN A 8 -4.04 8.14 -9.02
CA GLN A 8 -2.88 7.48 -8.42
C GLN A 8 -3.30 6.22 -7.64
N LYS A 9 -4.38 6.30 -6.86
CA LYS A 9 -4.95 5.15 -6.16
C LYS A 9 -5.43 4.07 -7.14
N PHE A 10 -6.04 4.48 -8.24
CA PHE A 10 -6.44 3.57 -9.30
C PHE A 10 -5.23 2.86 -9.93
N ARG A 11 -4.16 3.59 -10.23
CA ARG A 11 -2.93 3.01 -10.81
C ARG A 11 -2.22 2.02 -9.89
N THR A 12 -2.25 2.25 -8.59
CA THR A 12 -1.61 1.35 -7.60
C THR A 12 -2.46 0.14 -7.27
N GLY A 13 -3.78 0.27 -7.27
CA GLY A 13 -4.72 -0.80 -6.94
C GLY A 13 -5.04 -1.74 -8.13
N LEU A 14 -5.00 -1.23 -9.36
CA LEU A 14 -5.35 -2.02 -10.54
C LEU A 14 -4.54 -3.31 -10.71
N PRO A 15 -3.22 -3.34 -10.51
CA PRO A 15 -2.44 -4.59 -10.56
C PRO A 15 -2.93 -5.64 -9.57
N THR A 16 -3.34 -5.22 -8.37
CA THR A 16 -3.89 -6.12 -7.35
C THR A 16 -5.24 -6.68 -7.78
N VAL A 17 -6.13 -5.83 -8.32
CA VAL A 17 -7.43 -6.28 -8.86
C VAL A 17 -7.23 -7.30 -9.99
N LEU A 18 -6.31 -7.03 -10.91
CA LEU A 18 -5.99 -7.95 -12.02
C LEU A 18 -5.39 -9.27 -11.52
N ALA A 19 -4.52 -9.22 -10.50
CA ALA A 19 -3.96 -10.43 -9.88
C ALA A 19 -5.04 -11.29 -9.21
N ILE A 20 -5.98 -10.67 -8.48
CA ILE A 20 -7.13 -11.37 -7.90
C ILE A 20 -7.98 -12.00 -9.00
N THR A 21 -8.30 -11.23 -10.04
CA THR A 21 -9.10 -11.71 -11.17
C THR A 21 -8.44 -12.91 -11.84
N PHE A 22 -7.14 -12.84 -12.11
CA PHE A 22 -6.38 -13.93 -12.68
C PHE A 22 -6.36 -15.17 -11.78
N LEU A 23 -6.14 -15.01 -10.48
CA LEU A 23 -6.17 -16.09 -9.51
C LEU A 23 -7.54 -16.79 -9.46
N TRP A 24 -8.63 -16.03 -9.43
CA TRP A 24 -9.98 -16.59 -9.40
C TRP A 24 -10.33 -17.31 -10.70
N LEU A 25 -9.88 -16.82 -11.86
CA LEU A 25 -10.02 -17.52 -13.14
C LEU A 25 -9.26 -18.85 -13.15
N LEU A 26 -8.05 -18.92 -12.58
CA LEU A 26 -7.32 -20.18 -12.43
C LEU A 26 -8.06 -21.16 -11.53
N ILE A 27 -8.57 -20.70 -10.39
CA ILE A 27 -9.35 -21.54 -9.46
C ILE A 27 -10.61 -22.07 -10.14
N GLY A 28 -11.34 -21.20 -10.87
CA GLY A 28 -12.53 -21.61 -11.61
C GLY A 28 -12.26 -22.61 -12.74
N THR A 29 -11.14 -22.46 -13.43
CA THR A 29 -10.69 -23.44 -14.43
C THR A 29 -10.41 -24.79 -13.78
N ALA A 30 -9.73 -24.78 -12.62
CA ALA A 30 -9.46 -26.01 -11.86
C ALA A 30 -10.75 -26.65 -11.33
N GLU A 31 -11.74 -25.87 -10.89
CA GLU A 31 -13.06 -26.37 -10.45
C GLU A 31 -13.78 -27.11 -11.59
N VAL A 32 -13.84 -26.50 -12.79
CA VAL A 32 -14.45 -27.15 -13.96
C VAL A 32 -13.70 -28.44 -14.36
N GLY A 33 -12.37 -28.41 -14.29
CA GLY A 33 -11.54 -29.59 -14.55
C GLY A 33 -11.80 -30.72 -13.54
N PHE A 34 -11.95 -30.39 -12.27
CA PHE A 34 -12.28 -31.35 -11.21
C PHE A 34 -13.66 -31.96 -11.41
N ASP A 35 -14.66 -31.15 -11.75
CA ASP A 35 -16.00 -31.64 -12.05
C ASP A 35 -16.02 -32.56 -13.28
N TYR A 36 -15.28 -32.19 -14.32
CA TYR A 36 -15.11 -33.05 -15.49
C TYR A 36 -14.52 -34.42 -15.13
N LEU A 37 -13.45 -34.47 -14.34
CA LEU A 37 -12.81 -35.70 -13.91
C LEU A 37 -13.74 -36.57 -13.05
N ASN A 38 -14.53 -35.96 -12.15
CA ASN A 38 -15.52 -36.67 -11.33
C ASN A 38 -16.63 -37.32 -12.20
N PHE A 39 -17.17 -36.58 -13.17
CA PHE A 39 -18.16 -37.13 -14.10
C PHE A 39 -17.57 -38.27 -14.94
N PHE A 40 -16.33 -38.11 -15.39
CA PHE A 40 -15.62 -39.16 -16.14
C PHE A 40 -15.42 -40.43 -15.32
N GLN A 41 -15.01 -40.31 -14.05
CA GLN A 41 -14.72 -41.45 -13.19
C GLN A 41 -15.96 -42.26 -12.82
N HIS A 42 -17.14 -41.64 -12.80
CA HIS A 42 -18.38 -42.25 -12.34
C HIS A 42 -19.37 -42.56 -13.47
N ASP A 43 -19.01 -42.41 -14.73
CA ASP A 43 -19.89 -42.54 -15.91
C ASP A 43 -21.21 -41.72 -15.79
N LEU A 44 -21.18 -40.62 -15.07
CA LEU A 44 -22.33 -39.77 -14.75
C LEU A 44 -22.47 -38.58 -15.73
N TYR A 45 -22.01 -38.71 -16.95
CA TYR A 45 -22.18 -37.64 -17.94
C TYR A 45 -23.66 -37.37 -18.24
N PRO A 46 -24.18 -36.19 -17.97
CA PRO A 46 -25.44 -35.77 -18.56
C PRO A 46 -25.31 -35.83 -20.09
N THR A 47 -26.31 -36.33 -20.79
CA THR A 47 -26.32 -36.53 -22.25
C THR A 47 -25.96 -35.29 -23.06
N ASN A 48 -26.03 -34.08 -22.45
CA ASN A 48 -25.76 -32.79 -23.08
C ASN A 48 -24.62 -32.02 -22.42
N TYR A 49 -23.73 -32.66 -21.63
CA TYR A 49 -22.64 -31.96 -20.98
C TYR A 49 -21.53 -31.59 -21.96
N ASN A 50 -21.32 -30.31 -22.19
CA ASN A 50 -20.22 -29.77 -23.00
C ASN A 50 -19.21 -29.04 -22.15
N VAL A 51 -18.03 -29.64 -21.94
CA VAL A 51 -16.95 -29.07 -21.09
C VAL A 51 -16.53 -27.68 -21.55
N TRP A 52 -16.37 -27.48 -22.86
CA TRP A 52 -15.95 -26.19 -23.39
C TRP A 52 -16.99 -25.09 -23.16
N LEU A 53 -18.27 -25.44 -23.32
CA LEU A 53 -19.36 -24.50 -23.05
C LEU A 53 -19.44 -24.14 -21.57
N THR A 54 -19.32 -25.13 -20.69
CA THR A 54 -19.28 -24.94 -19.23
C THR A 54 -18.06 -24.10 -18.82
N LEU A 55 -16.90 -24.36 -19.39
CA LEU A 55 -15.67 -23.61 -19.10
C LEU A 55 -15.83 -22.14 -19.51
N LYS A 56 -16.26 -21.86 -20.72
CA LYS A 56 -16.47 -20.48 -21.20
C LYS A 56 -17.46 -19.70 -20.35
N SER A 57 -18.62 -20.28 -20.10
CA SER A 57 -19.69 -19.61 -19.31
C SER A 57 -19.23 -19.31 -17.87
N ASN A 58 -18.53 -20.28 -17.23
CA ASN A 58 -17.94 -20.06 -15.90
C ASN A 58 -16.87 -19.00 -15.91
N LEU A 59 -15.94 -19.02 -16.89
CA LEU A 59 -14.90 -17.99 -16.97
C LEU A 59 -15.47 -16.58 -17.15
N ILE A 60 -16.56 -16.42 -17.91
CA ILE A 60 -17.24 -15.12 -18.04
C ILE A 60 -17.83 -14.70 -16.69
N GLY A 61 -18.61 -15.55 -16.03
CA GLY A 61 -19.24 -15.25 -14.75
C GLY A 61 -18.21 -14.96 -13.65
N ILE A 62 -17.21 -15.83 -13.50
CA ILE A 62 -16.14 -15.70 -12.51
C ILE A 62 -15.27 -14.46 -12.80
N GLY A 63 -14.92 -14.20 -14.06
CA GLY A 63 -14.12 -13.05 -14.45
C GLY A 63 -14.78 -11.72 -14.05
N ILE A 64 -16.08 -11.59 -14.31
CA ILE A 64 -16.86 -10.42 -13.90
C ILE A 64 -16.96 -10.33 -12.38
N ALA A 65 -17.28 -11.45 -11.69
CA ALA A 65 -17.36 -11.49 -10.23
C ALA A 65 -16.04 -11.12 -9.58
N ALA A 66 -14.92 -11.68 -10.05
CA ALA A 66 -13.59 -11.43 -9.53
C ALA A 66 -13.15 -9.98 -9.71
N PHE A 67 -13.44 -9.40 -10.88
CA PHE A 67 -13.12 -8.00 -11.14
C PHE A 67 -13.95 -7.06 -10.26
N LEU A 68 -15.24 -7.32 -10.10
CA LEU A 68 -16.13 -6.52 -9.24
C LEU A 68 -15.75 -6.67 -7.77
N ALA A 69 -15.56 -7.91 -7.27
CA ALA A 69 -15.17 -8.18 -5.90
C ALA A 69 -13.76 -7.64 -5.60
N GLY A 70 -12.79 -7.85 -6.49
CA GLY A 70 -11.44 -7.29 -6.35
C GLY A 70 -11.45 -5.76 -6.31
N SER A 71 -12.23 -5.13 -7.17
CA SER A 71 -12.40 -3.67 -7.16
C SER A 71 -13.05 -3.18 -5.86
N LEU A 72 -14.08 -3.85 -5.39
CA LEU A 72 -14.73 -3.54 -4.12
C LEU A 72 -13.73 -3.66 -2.95
N PHE A 73 -12.99 -4.76 -2.86
CA PHE A 73 -12.04 -4.98 -1.78
C PHE A 73 -10.90 -3.96 -1.79
N VAL A 74 -10.29 -3.70 -2.96
CA VAL A 74 -9.12 -2.83 -3.07
C VAL A 74 -9.47 -1.34 -2.90
N TYR A 75 -10.61 -0.89 -3.45
CA TYR A 75 -10.93 0.55 -3.50
C TYR A 75 -11.91 1.00 -2.44
N TRP A 76 -12.79 0.12 -1.96
CA TRP A 76 -13.87 0.54 -1.06
C TRP A 76 -13.72 -0.04 0.35
N VAL A 77 -13.49 -1.35 0.49
CA VAL A 77 -13.43 -1.99 1.81
C VAL A 77 -12.28 -1.44 2.63
N ASN A 78 -11.13 -1.27 2.04
CA ASN A 78 -9.93 -0.80 2.73
C ASN A 78 -10.09 0.62 3.29
N ASP A 79 -10.74 1.53 2.56
CA ASP A 79 -10.97 2.90 3.02
C ASP A 79 -12.02 2.98 4.15
N ASN A 80 -13.04 2.13 4.08
CA ASN A 80 -14.17 2.18 5.02
C ASN A 80 -13.96 1.36 6.29
N LEU A 81 -13.07 0.34 6.26
CA LEU A 81 -12.70 -0.45 7.43
C LEU A 81 -12.16 0.40 8.58
N GLN A 82 -11.45 1.49 8.27
CA GLN A 82 -10.85 2.38 9.26
C GLN A 82 -11.88 3.21 10.05
N HIS A 83 -13.11 3.35 9.53
CA HIS A 83 -14.15 4.21 10.08
C HIS A 83 -15.35 3.48 10.69
N HIS A 84 -15.41 2.15 10.57
CA HIS A 84 -16.57 1.37 11.03
C HIS A 84 -16.13 0.18 11.89
N CYS A 85 -16.99 -0.23 12.84
CA CYS A 85 -16.77 -1.44 13.62
C CYS A 85 -16.81 -2.68 12.70
N TYR A 86 -16.00 -3.68 13.03
CA TYR A 86 -15.84 -4.91 12.23
C TYR A 86 -17.17 -5.60 11.89
N GLY A 87 -18.12 -5.65 12.82
CA GLY A 87 -19.43 -6.27 12.58
C GLY A 87 -20.21 -5.61 11.44
N LYS A 88 -20.20 -4.27 11.37
CA LYS A 88 -20.86 -3.53 10.29
C LYS A 88 -20.18 -3.79 8.94
N VAL A 89 -18.86 -3.83 8.94
CA VAL A 89 -18.09 -4.11 7.71
C VAL A 89 -18.35 -5.52 7.21
N LEU A 90 -18.33 -6.53 8.09
CA LEU A 90 -18.66 -7.92 7.73
C LEU A 90 -20.07 -8.04 7.16
N SER A 91 -21.06 -7.34 7.76
CA SER A 91 -22.43 -7.33 7.24
C SER A 91 -22.49 -6.74 5.82
N ILE A 92 -21.81 -5.63 5.58
CA ILE A 92 -21.75 -5.00 4.26
C ILE A 92 -21.10 -5.94 3.24
N ILE A 93 -19.96 -6.55 3.58
CA ILE A 93 -19.27 -7.51 2.72
C ILE A 93 -20.15 -8.71 2.39
N PHE A 94 -20.89 -9.23 3.38
CA PHE A 94 -21.83 -10.32 3.18
C PHE A 94 -22.89 -9.97 2.14
N TRP A 95 -23.49 -8.78 2.22
CA TRP A 95 -24.52 -8.34 1.26
C TRP A 95 -23.92 -8.13 -0.15
N TYR A 96 -22.74 -7.54 -0.26
CA TYR A 96 -22.07 -7.38 -1.56
C TYR A 96 -21.65 -8.70 -2.16
N TYR A 97 -21.18 -9.66 -1.34
CA TYR A 97 -20.87 -11.00 -1.80
C TYR A 97 -22.10 -11.66 -2.43
N ASN A 98 -23.24 -11.63 -1.74
CA ASN A 98 -24.48 -12.19 -2.28
C ASN A 98 -24.91 -11.52 -3.59
N LEU A 99 -24.84 -10.18 -3.66
CA LEU A 99 -25.17 -9.44 -4.87
C LEU A 99 -24.28 -9.85 -6.05
N ILE A 100 -22.98 -9.88 -5.85
CA ILE A 100 -21.99 -10.24 -6.89
C ILE A 100 -22.16 -11.71 -7.30
N PHE A 101 -22.36 -12.63 -6.35
CA PHE A 101 -22.54 -14.05 -6.62
C PHE A 101 -23.76 -14.31 -7.49
N PHE A 102 -24.93 -13.81 -7.10
CA PHE A 102 -26.14 -13.99 -7.90
C PHE A 102 -26.10 -13.28 -9.24
N PHE A 103 -25.45 -12.11 -9.31
CA PHE A 103 -25.21 -11.44 -10.58
C PHE A 103 -24.32 -12.29 -11.51
N ALA A 104 -23.21 -12.83 -11.01
CA ALA A 104 -22.33 -13.70 -11.77
C ALA A 104 -23.00 -15.01 -12.23
N LEU A 105 -23.85 -15.57 -11.37
CA LEU A 105 -24.66 -16.75 -11.70
C LEU A 105 -25.61 -16.46 -12.87
N ILE A 106 -26.30 -15.31 -12.85
CA ILE A 106 -27.19 -14.89 -13.93
C ILE A 106 -26.40 -14.72 -15.24
N VAL A 107 -25.26 -14.01 -15.18
CA VAL A 107 -24.42 -13.74 -16.37
C VAL A 107 -23.85 -15.05 -16.94
N GLY A 108 -23.29 -15.90 -16.08
CA GLY A 108 -22.74 -17.20 -16.50
C GLY A 108 -23.81 -18.11 -17.12
N SER A 109 -24.99 -18.19 -16.48
CA SER A 109 -26.11 -18.95 -16.99
C SER A 109 -26.66 -18.38 -18.31
N ALA A 110 -26.69 -17.04 -18.44
CA ALA A 110 -27.09 -16.40 -19.70
C ALA A 110 -26.09 -16.73 -20.82
N ALA A 111 -24.79 -16.65 -20.56
CA ALA A 111 -23.75 -17.00 -21.53
C ALA A 111 -23.86 -18.47 -21.96
N TYR A 112 -24.08 -19.39 -21.00
CA TYR A 112 -24.29 -20.80 -21.27
C TYR A 112 -25.50 -21.05 -22.19
N ASN A 113 -26.66 -20.46 -21.89
CA ASN A 113 -27.88 -20.65 -22.66
C ASN A 113 -27.82 -19.98 -24.02
N CYS A 114 -27.15 -18.85 -24.18
CA CYS A 114 -26.96 -18.22 -25.50
C CYS A 114 -26.16 -19.13 -26.42
N GLU A 115 -25.01 -19.65 -25.96
CA GLU A 115 -24.20 -20.57 -26.78
C GLU A 115 -24.89 -21.90 -27.03
N LEU A 116 -25.68 -22.43 -26.09
CA LEU A 116 -26.47 -23.64 -26.27
C LEU A 116 -27.56 -23.44 -27.36
N ASN A 117 -28.21 -22.30 -27.36
CA ASN A 117 -29.21 -21.93 -28.36
C ASN A 117 -28.57 -21.84 -29.76
N ASP A 118 -27.40 -21.22 -29.88
CA ASP A 118 -26.66 -21.09 -31.13
C ASP A 118 -26.20 -22.47 -31.67
N LEU A 119 -25.75 -23.36 -30.76
CA LEU A 119 -25.28 -24.69 -31.13
C LEU A 119 -26.41 -25.68 -31.49
N MET A 120 -27.55 -25.61 -30.82
CA MET A 120 -28.64 -26.57 -30.95
C MET A 120 -29.88 -26.04 -31.67
N GLY A 121 -29.92 -24.75 -32.03
CA GLY A 121 -31.08 -24.13 -32.66
C GLY A 121 -32.31 -24.09 -31.72
N MET A 122 -32.08 -24.18 -30.40
CA MET A 122 -33.13 -24.22 -29.39
C MET A 122 -33.38 -22.81 -28.83
N ASN A 123 -34.63 -22.44 -28.66
CA ASN A 123 -35.02 -21.19 -28.02
C ASN A 123 -35.26 -21.44 -26.52
N THR A 124 -34.20 -21.66 -25.75
CA THR A 124 -34.30 -21.86 -24.29
C THR A 124 -34.47 -20.52 -23.60
N ASN A 125 -35.44 -20.44 -22.71
CA ASN A 125 -35.65 -19.25 -21.90
C ASN A 125 -34.55 -19.15 -20.82
N ILE A 126 -33.66 -18.15 -20.92
CA ILE A 126 -32.54 -17.91 -20.01
C ILE A 126 -33.01 -17.86 -18.54
N PHE A 127 -34.12 -17.19 -18.27
CA PHE A 127 -34.66 -17.09 -16.92
C PHE A 127 -35.12 -18.44 -16.38
N LYS A 128 -35.66 -19.30 -17.23
CA LYS A 128 -36.06 -20.67 -16.81
C LYS A 128 -34.85 -21.48 -16.38
N GLY A 129 -33.76 -21.47 -17.14
CA GLY A 129 -32.53 -22.18 -16.79
C GLY A 129 -31.92 -21.71 -15.46
N VAL A 130 -31.90 -20.40 -15.20
CA VAL A 130 -31.46 -19.85 -13.92
C VAL A 130 -32.38 -20.29 -12.78
N TRP A 131 -33.72 -20.26 -13.01
CA TRP A 131 -34.68 -20.60 -12.02
C TRP A 131 -34.63 -22.10 -11.64
N ASP A 132 -34.51 -22.98 -12.62
CA ASP A 132 -34.35 -24.40 -12.42
C ASP A 132 -33.07 -24.72 -11.63
N TYR A 133 -31.95 -24.01 -11.93
CA TYR A 133 -30.69 -24.16 -11.21
C TYR A 133 -30.82 -23.76 -9.74
N ILE A 134 -31.59 -22.71 -9.43
CA ILE A 134 -31.88 -22.26 -8.07
C ILE A 134 -32.83 -23.25 -7.36
N LEU A 135 -33.90 -23.65 -7.99
CA LEU A 135 -34.91 -24.56 -7.39
C LEU A 135 -34.34 -25.96 -7.12
N GLU A 136 -33.43 -26.45 -7.92
CA GLU A 136 -32.72 -27.72 -7.73
C GLU A 136 -31.56 -27.62 -6.72
N PHE A 137 -31.39 -26.46 -6.07
CA PHE A 137 -30.30 -26.20 -5.11
C PHE A 137 -28.88 -26.46 -5.64
N LYS A 138 -28.70 -26.51 -6.95
CA LYS A 138 -27.39 -26.74 -7.58
C LYS A 138 -26.36 -25.63 -7.30
N PHE A 139 -26.85 -24.45 -6.94
CA PHE A 139 -26.01 -23.30 -6.58
C PHE A 139 -25.35 -23.42 -5.19
N ILE A 140 -25.81 -24.32 -4.31
CA ILE A 140 -25.35 -24.39 -2.90
C ILE A 140 -23.85 -24.68 -2.83
N ARG A 141 -23.36 -25.68 -3.60
CA ARG A 141 -21.95 -26.05 -3.62
C ARG A 141 -21.06 -24.88 -4.09
N PRO A 142 -21.26 -24.28 -5.28
CA PRO A 142 -20.47 -23.16 -5.72
C PRO A 142 -20.62 -21.93 -4.82
N TYR A 143 -21.79 -21.72 -4.19
CA TYR A 143 -22.00 -20.61 -3.25
C TYR A 143 -21.01 -20.69 -2.08
N PHE A 144 -20.95 -21.80 -1.38
CA PHE A 144 -20.04 -21.96 -0.24
C PHE A 144 -18.57 -22.03 -0.67
N PHE A 145 -18.27 -22.65 -1.80
CA PHE A 145 -16.92 -22.69 -2.34
C PHE A 145 -16.38 -21.28 -2.61
N TRP A 146 -17.13 -20.47 -3.34
CA TRP A 146 -16.73 -19.11 -3.67
C TRP A 146 -16.81 -18.16 -2.47
N ALA A 147 -17.65 -18.44 -1.47
CA ALA A 147 -17.65 -17.72 -0.20
C ALA A 147 -16.32 -17.91 0.55
N ILE A 148 -15.82 -19.15 0.60
CA ILE A 148 -14.51 -19.45 1.21
C ILE A 148 -13.39 -18.76 0.45
N ILE A 149 -13.37 -18.83 -0.89
CA ILE A 149 -12.34 -18.17 -1.72
C ILE A 149 -12.38 -16.65 -1.52
N SER A 150 -13.55 -16.04 -1.48
CA SER A 150 -13.72 -14.61 -1.23
C SER A 150 -13.21 -14.22 0.16
N LEU A 151 -13.52 -15.01 1.18
CA LEU A 151 -13.06 -14.80 2.56
C LEU A 151 -11.52 -14.90 2.66
N LEU A 152 -10.92 -15.93 2.06
CA LEU A 152 -9.48 -16.11 2.04
C LEU A 152 -8.78 -14.97 1.28
N THR A 153 -9.35 -14.52 0.16
CA THR A 153 -8.84 -13.36 -0.59
C THR A 153 -8.87 -12.10 0.27
N MET A 154 -9.97 -11.85 0.98
CA MET A 154 -10.11 -10.71 1.88
C MET A 154 -9.09 -10.76 3.03
N ILE A 155 -8.93 -11.93 3.67
CA ILE A 155 -7.93 -12.09 4.74
C ILE A 155 -6.52 -11.83 4.21
N ALA A 156 -6.17 -12.37 3.05
CA ALA A 156 -4.85 -12.14 2.43
C ALA A 156 -4.59 -10.67 2.15
N LEU A 157 -5.59 -9.93 1.66
CA LEU A 157 -5.48 -8.49 1.45
C LEU A 157 -5.33 -7.72 2.77
N GLN A 158 -6.12 -8.03 3.79
CA GLN A 158 -6.02 -7.38 5.12
C GLN A 158 -4.66 -7.64 5.78
N VAL A 159 -4.13 -8.86 5.68
CA VAL A 159 -2.79 -9.20 6.17
C VAL A 159 -1.74 -8.37 5.43
N ASN A 160 -1.82 -8.31 4.10
CA ASN A 160 -0.90 -7.52 3.30
C ASN A 160 -0.94 -6.02 3.64
N ASP A 161 -2.12 -5.47 3.88
CA ASP A 161 -2.29 -4.05 4.25
C ASP A 161 -1.80 -3.76 5.68
N LYS A 162 -2.00 -4.67 6.61
CA LYS A 162 -1.59 -4.52 8.01
C LYS A 162 -0.09 -4.64 8.22
N TYR A 163 0.55 -5.54 7.49
CA TYR A 163 1.98 -5.84 7.65
C TYR A 163 2.87 -5.23 6.57
N GLY A 164 2.27 -4.60 5.56
CA GLY A 164 2.97 -3.98 4.42
C GLY A 164 3.08 -4.88 3.20
N ALA A 165 3.24 -4.24 2.05
CA ALA A 165 3.25 -4.92 0.76
C ALA A 165 4.43 -5.90 0.65
N GLY A 166 4.13 -7.15 0.37
CA GLY A 166 5.13 -8.21 0.18
C GLY A 166 5.52 -8.98 1.46
N VAL A 167 5.16 -8.50 2.64
CA VAL A 167 5.46 -9.18 3.93
C VAL A 167 4.73 -10.53 4.01
N PHE A 168 3.50 -10.60 3.53
CA PHE A 168 2.74 -11.86 3.46
C PHE A 168 3.48 -12.93 2.64
N TRP A 169 3.99 -12.57 1.47
CA TRP A 169 4.76 -13.50 0.64
C TRP A 169 6.11 -13.86 1.23
N ALA A 170 6.78 -12.90 1.87
CA ALA A 170 8.02 -13.14 2.59
C ALA A 170 7.81 -14.10 3.78
N PHE A 171 6.69 -13.94 4.50
CA PHE A 171 6.28 -14.85 5.57
C PHE A 171 6.03 -16.27 5.04
N LEU A 172 5.26 -16.42 3.95
CA LEU A 172 5.00 -17.74 3.35
C LEU A 172 6.27 -18.43 2.85
N ARG A 173 7.27 -17.67 2.35
CA ARG A 173 8.56 -18.22 1.93
C ARG A 173 9.51 -18.48 3.09
N GLY A 174 9.19 -17.97 4.28
CA GLY A 174 10.08 -18.06 5.44
C GLY A 174 11.32 -17.17 5.35
N ASP A 175 11.26 -16.08 4.55
CA ASP A 175 12.41 -15.21 4.27
C ASP A 175 13.06 -14.63 5.52
N TYR A 176 12.34 -14.51 6.65
CA TYR A 176 12.81 -13.87 7.88
C TYR A 176 12.91 -14.81 9.09
N PHE A 177 12.69 -16.12 8.92
CA PHE A 177 12.90 -17.10 10.01
C PHE A 177 14.36 -17.15 10.47
N GLN A 178 15.29 -16.94 9.54
CA GLN A 178 16.69 -16.77 9.88
C GLN A 178 17.08 -15.32 9.66
N PRO A 179 17.74 -14.66 10.65
CA PRO A 179 18.18 -13.30 10.50
C PRO A 179 19.09 -13.13 9.28
N GLN A 180 18.76 -12.16 8.43
CA GLN A 180 19.51 -11.86 7.22
C GLN A 180 20.18 -10.50 7.33
N LYS A 181 21.37 -10.39 6.72
CA LYS A 181 22.13 -9.15 6.64
C LYS A 181 21.83 -8.46 5.34
N GLU A 182 21.25 -7.24 5.39
CA GLU A 182 20.95 -6.45 4.19
C GLU A 182 21.57 -5.05 4.29
N GLU A 183 22.08 -4.54 3.16
CA GLU A 183 22.41 -3.12 3.03
C GLU A 183 21.14 -2.34 2.70
N ARG A 184 20.83 -1.36 3.55
CA ARG A 184 19.63 -0.54 3.42
C ARG A 184 19.91 0.94 3.62
N ILE A 185 19.06 1.77 3.04
CA ILE A 185 18.96 3.19 3.34
C ILE A 185 17.81 3.36 4.31
N PHE A 186 18.03 4.14 5.37
CA PHE A 186 16.99 4.51 6.34
C PHE A 186 16.76 6.01 6.31
N MET A 187 15.50 6.40 6.42
CA MET A 187 15.05 7.76 6.68
C MET A 187 14.23 7.77 7.96
N PHE A 188 14.67 8.53 8.94
CA PHE A 188 13.91 8.88 10.15
C PHE A 188 13.32 10.26 9.91
N LEU A 189 12.00 10.35 9.83
CA LEU A 189 11.26 11.59 9.58
C LEU A 189 10.34 11.87 10.76
N ASP A 190 10.48 13.05 11.36
CA ASP A 190 9.87 13.43 12.64
C ASP A 190 9.25 14.82 12.56
N LEU A 191 8.11 15.02 13.20
CA LEU A 191 7.44 16.32 13.26
C LEU A 191 8.22 17.30 14.15
N ARG A 192 8.27 18.56 13.76
CA ARG A 192 8.83 19.63 14.56
C ARG A 192 7.81 20.14 15.57
N GLY A 193 8.24 20.27 16.83
CA GLY A 193 7.44 20.89 17.88
C GLY A 193 6.17 20.11 18.24
N SER A 194 6.19 18.80 18.11
CA SER A 194 5.06 17.90 18.38
C SER A 194 4.43 18.11 19.76
N THR A 195 5.23 18.24 20.80
CA THR A 195 4.76 18.52 22.17
C THR A 195 4.01 19.84 22.25
N THR A 196 4.60 20.91 21.70
CA THR A 196 3.97 22.25 21.69
C THR A 196 2.68 22.28 20.86
N ILE A 197 2.64 21.51 19.75
CA ILE A 197 1.44 21.37 18.95
C ILE A 197 0.36 20.67 19.76
N ALA A 198 0.68 19.54 20.42
CA ALA A 198 -0.26 18.79 21.26
C ALA A 198 -0.84 19.65 22.40
N GLU A 199 0.01 20.41 23.07
CA GLU A 199 -0.42 21.38 24.12
C GLU A 199 -1.36 22.43 23.55
N LYS A 200 -1.12 22.93 22.33
CA LYS A 200 -1.88 24.01 21.72
C LYS A 200 -3.25 23.60 21.23
N ILE A 201 -3.36 22.42 20.56
CA ILE A 201 -4.60 21.97 19.91
C ILE A 201 -5.35 20.88 20.71
N GLY A 202 -4.74 20.34 21.77
CA GLY A 202 -5.28 19.25 22.58
C GLY A 202 -4.98 17.86 21.99
N GLU A 203 -4.98 16.83 22.87
CA GLU A 203 -4.53 15.48 22.54
C GLU A 203 -5.36 14.80 21.44
N GLU A 204 -6.69 14.95 21.46
CA GLU A 204 -7.57 14.33 20.46
C GLU A 204 -7.33 14.89 19.05
N LEU A 205 -7.28 16.23 18.95
CA LEU A 205 -7.05 16.88 17.66
C LEU A 205 -5.61 16.67 17.16
N TYR A 206 -4.65 16.56 18.10
CA TYR A 206 -3.27 16.20 17.77
C TYR A 206 -3.15 14.78 17.23
N PHE A 207 -3.90 13.81 17.76
CA PHE A 207 -3.95 12.45 17.22
C PHE A 207 -4.49 12.44 15.80
N ASP A 208 -5.55 13.20 15.52
CA ASP A 208 -6.10 13.36 14.18
C ASP A 208 -5.09 14.04 13.23
N PHE A 209 -4.36 15.04 13.74
CA PHE A 209 -3.30 15.74 13.00
C PHE A 209 -2.17 14.79 12.56
N ILE A 210 -1.66 13.96 13.47
CA ILE A 210 -0.65 12.93 13.15
C ILE A 210 -1.20 11.94 12.14
N ARG A 211 -2.43 11.47 12.33
CA ARG A 211 -3.06 10.51 11.42
C ARG A 211 -3.21 11.07 10.02
N ASP A 212 -3.64 12.32 9.87
CA ASP A 212 -3.75 12.97 8.58
C ASP A 212 -2.37 13.22 7.97
N PHE A 213 -1.38 13.61 8.76
CA PHE A 213 0.00 13.75 8.30
C PHE A 213 0.55 12.44 7.74
N PHE A 214 0.48 11.34 8.46
CA PHE A 214 0.94 10.03 7.97
C PHE A 214 0.17 9.56 6.73
N LYS A 215 -1.12 9.81 6.67
CA LYS A 215 -1.93 9.51 5.49
C LYS A 215 -1.45 10.30 4.26
N ASP A 216 -1.05 11.55 4.44
CA ASP A 216 -0.68 12.45 3.36
C ASP A 216 0.73 12.22 2.83
N ILE A 217 1.66 11.76 3.67
CA ILE A 217 3.03 11.44 3.27
C ILE A 217 3.16 10.03 2.66
N THR A 218 2.30 9.09 3.05
CA THR A 218 2.35 7.68 2.62
C THR A 218 2.40 7.51 1.09
N PRO A 219 1.62 8.22 0.27
CA PRO A 219 1.72 8.10 -1.19
C PRO A 219 3.10 8.45 -1.75
N SER A 220 3.79 9.43 -1.18
CA SER A 220 5.15 9.82 -1.57
C SER A 220 6.17 8.72 -1.23
N ILE A 221 6.03 8.10 -0.06
CA ILE A 221 6.87 6.97 0.37
C ILE A 221 6.69 5.78 -0.56
N LEU A 222 5.45 5.39 -0.85
CA LEU A 222 5.16 4.27 -1.75
C LEU A 222 5.61 4.53 -3.20
N ALA A 223 5.46 5.76 -3.70
CA ALA A 223 5.91 6.14 -5.03
C ALA A 223 7.44 6.04 -5.16
N SER A 224 8.18 6.34 -4.08
CA SER A 224 9.64 6.19 -4.01
C SER A 224 10.09 4.73 -3.81
N LYS A 225 9.17 3.76 -3.75
CA LYS A 225 9.42 2.36 -3.38
C LYS A 225 10.01 2.18 -1.98
N GLY A 226 9.72 3.12 -1.07
CA GLY A 226 10.03 3.03 0.34
C GLY A 226 9.11 2.04 1.06
N GLU A 227 9.68 1.34 2.02
CA GLU A 227 8.99 0.43 2.93
C GLU A 227 8.88 1.13 4.28
N ILE A 228 7.66 1.37 4.76
CA ILE A 228 7.45 1.92 6.10
C ILE A 228 7.78 0.80 7.09
N TYR A 229 8.80 1.03 7.90
CA TYR A 229 9.21 0.08 8.92
C TYR A 229 8.36 0.21 10.18
N GLN A 230 8.26 1.42 10.71
CA GLN A 230 7.56 1.65 11.97
C GLN A 230 7.13 3.09 12.10
N TYR A 231 6.02 3.31 12.83
CA TYR A 231 5.64 4.60 13.38
C TYR A 231 5.95 4.61 14.87
N VAL A 232 6.65 5.65 15.34
CA VAL A 232 7.06 5.81 16.74
C VAL A 232 6.60 7.20 17.21
N GLY A 233 5.40 7.26 17.79
CA GLY A 233 4.78 8.56 18.13
C GLY A 233 4.49 9.39 16.88
N ASP A 234 5.19 10.48 16.70
CA ASP A 234 5.12 11.39 15.56
C ASP A 234 6.24 11.19 14.53
N GLU A 235 7.10 10.20 14.75
CA GLU A 235 8.16 9.80 13.84
C GLU A 235 7.72 8.64 12.94
N VAL A 236 8.13 8.66 11.67
CA VAL A 236 8.03 7.54 10.73
C VAL A 236 9.43 7.11 10.28
N ILE A 237 9.68 5.80 10.37
CA ILE A 237 10.92 5.19 9.90
C ILE A 237 10.64 4.51 8.55
N VAL A 238 11.31 4.99 7.52
CA VAL A 238 11.21 4.44 6.16
C VAL A 238 12.52 3.78 5.77
N SER A 239 12.44 2.65 5.09
CA SER A 239 13.63 1.95 4.62
C SER A 239 13.54 1.60 3.13
N TRP A 240 14.69 1.52 2.49
CA TRP A 240 14.85 1.02 1.11
C TRP A 240 15.97 -0.01 1.08
N LYS A 241 15.80 -1.08 0.31
CA LYS A 241 16.95 -1.86 -0.13
C LYS A 241 17.88 -0.95 -0.91
N LYS A 242 19.20 -1.04 -0.69
CA LYS A 242 20.21 -0.15 -1.28
C LYS A 242 19.96 0.09 -2.78
N GLU A 243 19.79 -1.01 -3.55
CA GLU A 243 19.61 -0.93 -4.99
C GLU A 243 18.37 -0.14 -5.39
N LYS A 244 17.26 -0.29 -4.63
CA LYS A 244 16.00 0.39 -4.90
C LYS A 244 16.03 1.87 -4.51
N GLY A 245 16.69 2.20 -3.40
CA GLY A 245 16.74 3.55 -2.87
C GLY A 245 17.71 4.47 -3.62
N LEU A 246 18.80 3.90 -4.18
CA LEU A 246 19.79 4.67 -4.96
C LEU A 246 19.31 4.97 -6.38
N VAL A 247 18.49 4.08 -6.99
CA VAL A 247 17.97 4.29 -8.35
C VAL A 247 17.20 5.61 -8.42
N GLN A 248 17.67 6.53 -9.30
CA GLN A 248 17.07 7.85 -9.48
C GLN A 248 16.94 8.64 -8.16
N GLN A 249 17.87 8.46 -7.25
CA GLN A 249 17.91 9.11 -5.91
C GLN A 249 16.57 8.99 -5.12
N ARG A 250 15.85 7.89 -5.28
CA ARG A 250 14.47 7.71 -4.74
C ARG A 250 14.36 7.98 -3.25
N ALA A 251 15.36 7.58 -2.47
CA ALA A 251 15.34 7.82 -1.03
C ALA A 251 15.42 9.32 -0.70
N LEU A 252 16.21 10.07 -1.43
CA LEU A 252 16.30 11.52 -1.30
C LEU A 252 15.07 12.24 -1.86
N ASP A 253 14.63 11.83 -3.06
CA ASP A 253 13.44 12.39 -3.69
C ASP A 253 12.17 12.19 -2.87
N CYS A 254 12.11 11.13 -2.06
CA CYS A 254 11.02 10.88 -1.15
C CYS A 254 10.80 12.04 -0.18
N PHE A 255 11.87 12.58 0.42
CA PHE A 255 11.79 13.72 1.32
C PHE A 255 11.16 14.94 0.63
N PHE A 256 11.66 15.31 -0.54
CA PHE A 256 11.12 16.44 -1.30
C PHE A 256 9.71 16.22 -1.82
N ALA A 257 9.35 14.98 -2.16
CA ALA A 257 7.99 14.63 -2.54
C ALA A 257 7.00 14.76 -1.37
N ILE A 258 7.44 14.42 -0.15
CA ILE A 258 6.68 14.65 1.08
C ILE A 258 6.49 16.15 1.32
N GLU A 259 7.56 16.94 1.22
CA GLU A 259 7.49 18.41 1.33
C GLU A 259 6.46 19.01 0.37
N ALA A 260 6.55 18.63 -0.89
CA ALA A 260 5.61 19.07 -1.92
C ALA A 260 4.16 18.59 -1.67
N ALA A 261 3.97 17.41 -1.09
CA ALA A 261 2.65 16.89 -0.77
C ALA A 261 1.99 17.68 0.37
N ILE A 262 2.74 17.99 1.42
CA ILE A 262 2.26 18.80 2.55
C ILE A 262 2.00 20.23 2.11
N ALA A 263 2.91 20.84 1.34
CA ALA A 263 2.70 22.20 0.81
C ALA A 263 1.41 22.33 -0.02
N LYS A 264 1.05 21.32 -0.78
CA LYS A 264 -0.23 21.30 -1.53
C LYS A 264 -1.47 21.26 -0.66
N LYS A 265 -1.33 20.84 0.60
CA LYS A 265 -2.43 20.72 1.56
C LYS A 265 -2.40 21.81 2.63
N GLU A 266 -1.54 22.80 2.50
CA GLU A 266 -1.36 23.89 3.45
C GLU A 266 -2.70 24.51 3.91
N ILE A 267 -3.58 24.86 2.97
CA ILE A 267 -4.89 25.46 3.28
C ILE A 267 -5.76 24.51 4.12
N VAL A 268 -5.79 23.22 3.79
CA VAL A 268 -6.58 22.22 4.52
C VAL A 268 -6.09 22.06 5.96
N TYR A 269 -4.77 22.06 6.16
CA TYR A 269 -4.19 21.98 7.50
C TYR A 269 -4.46 23.25 8.31
N LEU A 270 -4.35 24.42 7.68
CA LEU A 270 -4.67 25.71 8.34
C LEU A 270 -6.14 25.79 8.74
N GLU A 271 -7.06 25.38 7.86
CA GLU A 271 -8.51 25.39 8.17
C GLU A 271 -8.87 24.39 9.27
N LYS A 272 -8.27 23.20 9.28
CA LYS A 272 -8.65 22.13 10.22
C LYS A 272 -7.94 22.24 11.56
N TYR A 273 -6.66 22.61 11.57
CA TYR A 273 -5.79 22.55 12.73
C TYR A 273 -5.20 23.92 13.16
N GLY A 274 -5.34 24.94 12.32
CA GLY A 274 -4.74 26.25 12.54
C GLY A 274 -3.21 26.30 12.39
N LEU A 275 -2.59 25.21 11.88
CA LEU A 275 -1.15 25.10 11.67
C LEU A 275 -0.85 24.09 10.54
N VAL A 276 0.34 24.18 9.94
CA VAL A 276 0.82 23.28 8.90
C VAL A 276 1.91 22.38 9.46
N PRO A 277 1.93 21.05 9.14
CA PRO A 277 3.00 20.18 9.60
C PRO A 277 4.36 20.64 9.10
N SER A 278 5.31 20.79 10.00
CA SER A 278 6.73 20.98 9.73
C SER A 278 7.47 19.75 10.23
N PHE A 279 8.44 19.25 9.47
CA PHE A 279 9.15 18.03 9.79
C PHE A 279 10.62 18.12 9.44
N LYS A 280 11.40 17.20 9.96
CA LYS A 280 12.83 17.07 9.73
C LYS A 280 13.17 15.60 9.45
N ALA A 281 14.22 15.35 8.68
CA ALA A 281 14.63 13.99 8.37
C ALA A 281 16.15 13.81 8.45
N GLY A 282 16.55 12.61 8.88
CA GLY A 282 17.91 12.11 8.76
C GLY A 282 17.95 10.91 7.81
N LEU A 283 18.91 10.88 6.87
CA LEU A 283 19.13 9.78 5.96
C LEU A 283 20.53 9.19 6.13
N HIS A 284 20.60 7.86 6.18
CA HIS A 284 21.86 7.14 6.24
C HIS A 284 21.77 5.79 5.54
N ILE A 285 22.89 5.31 5.01
CA ILE A 285 23.02 3.98 4.41
C ILE A 285 23.93 3.12 5.27
N GLY A 286 23.54 1.86 5.45
CA GLY A 286 24.37 0.90 6.17
C GLY A 286 23.74 -0.47 6.22
N THR A 287 24.41 -1.35 6.94
CA THR A 287 23.97 -2.75 7.11
C THR A 287 23.05 -2.90 8.30
N ALA A 288 21.92 -3.56 8.10
CA ALA A 288 21.01 -4.00 9.14
C ALA A 288 20.86 -5.51 9.13
N MET A 289 20.65 -6.11 10.31
CA MET A 289 20.13 -7.46 10.47
C MET A 289 18.61 -7.38 10.47
N ILE A 290 17.98 -8.22 9.68
CA ILE A 290 16.52 -8.29 9.55
C ILE A 290 16.09 -9.70 9.93
N GLY A 291 15.17 -9.83 10.84
CA GLY A 291 14.67 -11.13 11.28
C GLY A 291 13.42 -11.00 12.12
N GLU A 292 12.76 -12.13 12.31
CA GLU A 292 11.60 -12.23 13.19
C GLU A 292 12.06 -12.21 14.66
N ILE A 293 11.46 -11.36 15.46
CA ILE A 293 11.69 -11.30 16.92
C ILE A 293 10.37 -11.41 17.68
N GLY A 294 10.46 -11.88 18.92
CA GLY A 294 9.34 -12.04 19.83
C GLY A 294 8.81 -13.46 19.91
N VAL A 295 8.09 -13.77 21.00
CA VAL A 295 7.53 -15.11 21.27
C VAL A 295 6.01 -15.09 21.18
N ILE A 296 5.36 -14.17 21.89
CA ILE A 296 3.90 -14.03 21.92
C ILE A 296 3.41 -13.14 20.77
N LYS A 297 4.08 -12.00 20.59
CA LYS A 297 3.90 -11.10 19.46
C LYS A 297 5.18 -11.14 18.64
N LYS A 298 5.08 -11.65 17.42
CA LYS A 298 6.18 -11.73 16.48
C LYS A 298 6.12 -10.54 15.52
N ASP A 299 7.23 -9.84 15.41
CA ASP A 299 7.41 -8.70 14.49
C ASP A 299 8.70 -8.86 13.69
N ILE A 300 8.74 -8.37 12.47
CA ILE A 300 9.97 -8.26 11.69
C ILE A 300 10.73 -7.03 12.19
N ALA A 301 11.90 -7.25 12.77
CA ALA A 301 12.71 -6.17 13.29
C ALA A 301 14.00 -5.97 12.49
N PHE A 302 14.35 -4.69 12.35
CA PHE A 302 15.66 -4.27 11.89
C PHE A 302 16.55 -3.95 13.10
N SER A 303 17.73 -4.52 13.12
CA SER A 303 18.73 -4.29 14.16
C SER A 303 20.07 -3.94 13.53
N GLY A 304 20.75 -2.95 14.08
CA GLY A 304 22.08 -2.54 13.62
C GLY A 304 22.40 -1.10 13.97
N ASP A 305 23.69 -0.76 13.91
CA ASP A 305 24.16 0.59 14.19
C ASP A 305 23.62 1.63 13.19
N VAL A 306 23.21 1.19 11.99
CA VAL A 306 22.63 2.07 10.95
C VAL A 306 21.38 2.79 11.43
N LEU A 307 20.46 2.14 12.16
CA LEU A 307 19.26 2.78 12.70
C LEU A 307 19.62 3.83 13.74
N ASN A 308 20.47 3.47 14.70
CA ASN A 308 20.94 4.39 15.73
C ASN A 308 21.67 5.60 15.14
N THR A 309 22.45 5.38 14.10
CA THR A 309 23.15 6.46 13.38
C THR A 309 22.16 7.38 12.69
N THR A 310 21.18 6.82 11.96
CA THR A 310 20.16 7.60 11.25
C THR A 310 19.34 8.46 12.22
N SER A 311 18.87 7.90 13.35
CA SER A 311 18.16 8.63 14.39
C SER A 311 18.99 9.78 14.96
N ARG A 312 20.28 9.56 15.23
CA ARG A 312 21.18 10.59 15.73
C ARG A 312 21.46 11.69 14.70
N ILE A 313 21.54 11.35 13.41
CA ILE A 313 21.64 12.33 12.32
C ILE A 313 20.38 13.20 12.31
N GLN A 314 19.20 12.58 12.35
CA GLN A 314 17.92 13.30 12.38
C GLN A 314 17.83 14.27 13.58
N ALA A 315 18.26 13.83 14.77
CA ALA A 315 18.25 14.67 15.96
C ALA A 315 19.08 15.97 15.82
N ARG A 316 20.14 15.96 14.98
CA ARG A 316 21.00 17.13 14.73
C ARG A 316 20.37 18.17 13.81
N CYS A 317 19.29 17.88 13.14
CA CYS A 317 18.62 18.83 12.24
C CYS A 317 18.26 20.15 12.96
N ASN A 318 17.82 20.07 14.23
CA ASN A 318 17.48 21.26 15.02
C ASN A 318 18.72 22.11 15.33
N GLU A 319 19.83 21.47 15.64
CA GLU A 319 21.09 22.17 15.98
C GLU A 319 21.64 22.95 14.79
N PHE A 320 21.54 22.40 13.59
CA PHE A 320 22.02 23.04 12.37
C PHE A 320 20.97 23.90 11.65
N GLY A 321 19.73 23.94 12.16
CA GLY A 321 18.65 24.72 11.55
C GLY A 321 18.25 24.26 10.16
N VAL A 322 18.38 22.95 9.87
CA VAL A 322 18.06 22.36 8.58
C VAL A 322 16.95 21.31 8.70
N ASP A 323 16.22 21.07 7.61
CA ASP A 323 15.13 20.11 7.60
C ASP A 323 15.58 18.71 7.15
N LEU A 324 16.76 18.61 6.52
CA LEU A 324 17.32 17.37 6.03
C LEU A 324 18.80 17.26 6.33
N LEU A 325 19.22 16.14 6.90
CA LEU A 325 20.63 15.78 7.04
C LEU A 325 20.89 14.39 6.43
N ILE A 326 22.00 14.28 5.73
CA ILE A 326 22.44 13.06 5.03
C ILE A 326 23.87 12.76 5.43
N SER A 327 24.19 11.49 5.68
CA SER A 327 25.57 11.07 5.92
C SER A 327 26.40 11.07 4.64
N GLU A 328 27.73 11.24 4.78
CA GLU A 328 28.70 11.19 3.68
C GLU A 328 28.61 9.87 2.91
N GLU A 329 28.46 8.73 3.63
CA GLU A 329 28.37 7.42 3.00
C GLU A 329 27.15 7.31 2.05
N LEU A 330 26.04 7.95 2.39
CA LEU A 330 24.87 7.98 1.52
C LEU A 330 25.06 9.01 0.39
N MET A 331 25.66 10.15 0.68
CA MET A 331 25.98 11.18 -0.33
C MET A 331 26.85 10.62 -1.45
N ASP A 332 27.91 9.89 -1.09
CA ASP A 332 28.83 9.26 -2.05
C ASP A 332 28.13 8.19 -2.89
N ALA A 333 27.21 7.45 -2.28
CA ALA A 333 26.44 6.40 -2.97
C ALA A 333 25.38 6.94 -3.92
N LEU A 334 24.85 8.16 -3.69
CA LEU A 334 23.71 8.69 -4.44
C LEU A 334 24.08 9.20 -5.85
N ASN A 335 25.36 9.50 -6.13
CA ASN A 335 25.79 10.10 -7.43
C ASN A 335 24.86 11.26 -7.85
N LEU A 336 24.74 12.29 -6.99
CA LEU A 336 23.80 13.39 -7.21
C LEU A 336 24.13 14.21 -8.45
N SER A 337 23.09 14.51 -9.25
CA SER A 337 23.17 15.52 -10.30
C SER A 337 23.17 16.92 -9.68
N LEU A 338 24.27 17.66 -9.86
CA LEU A 338 24.39 19.03 -9.36
C LEU A 338 23.48 20.03 -10.11
N SER A 339 22.86 19.62 -11.22
CA SER A 339 21.83 20.41 -11.90
C SER A 339 20.51 20.44 -11.12
N ASP A 340 20.22 19.36 -10.39
CA ASP A 340 18.92 19.16 -9.73
C ASP A 340 18.99 19.39 -8.23
N TYR A 341 20.19 19.21 -7.65
CA TYR A 341 20.43 19.28 -6.21
C TYR A 341 21.65 20.16 -5.88
N SER A 342 21.52 20.88 -4.78
CA SER A 342 22.62 21.68 -4.21
C SER A 342 23.00 21.08 -2.85
N PRO A 343 24.00 20.21 -2.78
CA PRO A 343 24.53 19.68 -1.53
C PRO A 343 25.40 20.72 -0.83
N GLN A 344 25.26 20.84 0.49
CA GLN A 344 26.10 21.67 1.33
C GLN A 344 26.67 20.84 2.47
N LYS A 345 28.00 20.82 2.60
CA LYS A 345 28.68 20.18 3.72
C LYS A 345 28.42 20.99 5.00
N ILE A 346 27.89 20.33 6.02
CA ILE A 346 27.64 20.92 7.34
C ILE A 346 28.90 20.82 8.20
N GLY A 347 29.56 19.66 8.19
CA GLY A 347 30.77 19.40 8.97
C GLY A 347 30.85 17.98 9.50
N GLU A 348 31.88 17.74 10.31
CA GLU A 348 32.10 16.48 11.01
C GLU A 348 31.48 16.55 12.40
N VAL A 349 30.69 15.56 12.73
CA VAL A 349 29.96 15.49 14.02
C VAL A 349 30.26 14.17 14.71
N THR A 350 30.59 14.27 15.98
CA THR A 350 30.66 13.08 16.84
C THR A 350 29.25 12.71 17.27
N LEU A 351 28.77 11.57 16.83
CA LEU A 351 27.49 11.05 17.25
C LEU A 351 27.63 10.31 18.61
N ARG A 352 26.70 10.56 19.53
CA ARG A 352 26.72 9.96 20.88
C ARG A 352 26.91 8.43 20.80
N GLY A 353 27.96 7.90 21.49
CA GLY A 353 28.27 6.48 21.51
C GLY A 353 28.95 5.92 20.25
N ARG A 354 29.43 6.77 19.35
CA ARG A 354 30.36 6.43 18.26
C ARG A 354 31.73 7.07 18.51
N THR A 355 32.78 6.32 18.22
CA THR A 355 34.16 6.83 18.23
C THR A 355 34.55 7.49 16.90
N LYS A 356 33.91 7.10 15.79
CA LYS A 356 34.11 7.71 14.47
C LYS A 356 33.23 8.95 14.28
N MET A 357 33.84 10.03 13.82
CA MET A 357 33.12 11.19 13.33
C MET A 357 32.36 10.82 12.05
N VAL A 358 31.18 11.43 11.87
CA VAL A 358 30.36 11.29 10.66
C VAL A 358 30.27 12.66 10.02
N THR A 359 30.66 12.76 8.74
CA THR A 359 30.45 13.97 7.96
C THR A 359 28.99 14.04 7.53
N LEU A 360 28.39 15.21 7.75
CA LEU A 360 27.00 15.46 7.42
C LEU A 360 26.85 16.50 6.32
N PHE A 361 25.86 16.28 5.48
CA PHE A 361 25.44 17.17 4.42
C PHE A 361 23.97 17.52 4.57
N THR A 362 23.61 18.76 4.19
CA THR A 362 22.22 19.08 3.83
C THR A 362 22.11 19.18 2.33
N VAL A 363 20.93 18.93 1.80
CA VAL A 363 20.67 18.99 0.36
C VAL A 363 19.40 19.79 0.11
N SER A 364 19.43 20.71 -0.83
CA SER A 364 18.26 21.40 -1.33
C SER A 364 18.05 21.09 -2.82
N LYS A 365 16.79 21.09 -3.30
CA LYS A 365 16.51 21.07 -4.72
C LYS A 365 16.87 22.42 -5.33
N VAL A 366 17.54 22.38 -6.48
CA VAL A 366 17.71 23.58 -7.29
C VAL A 366 16.35 23.88 -7.92
N ASP A 367 15.66 24.90 -7.40
CA ASP A 367 14.49 25.43 -8.09
C ASP A 367 14.97 25.97 -9.43
N ILE A 368 14.64 25.29 -10.51
CA ILE A 368 14.69 25.86 -11.85
C ILE A 368 13.58 26.94 -11.85
N ILE A 369 13.92 28.09 -11.31
CA ILE A 369 13.09 29.28 -11.38
C ILE A 369 13.02 29.60 -12.88
N LYS A 370 11.93 29.20 -13.53
CA LYS A 370 11.47 29.93 -14.70
C LYS A 370 11.31 31.37 -14.23
N GLU A 371 12.17 32.24 -14.69
CA GLU A 371 12.06 33.69 -14.55
C GLU A 371 10.64 34.12 -15.01
N CYS A 372 9.72 34.22 -14.07
CA CYS A 372 8.46 34.95 -14.21
C CYS A 372 7.76 34.99 -12.83
N SER A 373 8.23 35.80 -11.94
CA SER A 373 7.48 36.64 -10.99
C SER A 373 8.37 37.13 -9.85
N PRO A 374 8.60 38.43 -9.72
CA PRO A 374 9.40 38.99 -8.64
C PRO A 374 8.50 39.42 -7.46
N PHE A 375 7.77 38.53 -6.85
CA PHE A 375 7.10 38.79 -5.56
C PHE A 375 6.70 37.49 -4.89
N ILE A 376 7.56 37.00 -4.00
CA ILE A 376 7.24 36.41 -2.69
C ILE A 376 8.57 35.97 -2.07
N LYS A 377 9.25 36.89 -1.36
CA LYS A 377 10.20 36.51 -0.31
C LYS A 377 9.36 35.89 0.80
N ARG A 378 9.38 34.55 0.93
CA ARG A 378 8.81 33.85 2.09
C ARG A 378 9.57 34.30 3.35
N LYS A 379 8.98 35.19 4.15
CA LYS A 379 9.37 35.35 5.56
C LYS A 379 9.04 34.04 6.27
N ARG A 380 10.05 33.36 6.79
CA ARG A 380 9.87 32.22 7.70
C ARG A 380 9.16 32.76 8.95
N ILE A 381 8.04 32.14 9.30
CA ILE A 381 7.14 32.54 10.45
C ILE A 381 7.82 32.33 11.81
N TRP A 382 9.10 32.01 11.87
CA TRP A 382 9.81 31.73 13.13
C TRP A 382 10.52 32.91 13.75
N ASP A 383 10.43 34.14 13.20
CA ASP A 383 11.05 35.33 13.77
C ASP A 383 10.19 36.04 14.82
N PHE A 384 9.10 35.44 15.28
CA PHE A 384 8.28 35.95 16.39
C PHE A 384 8.06 34.86 17.45
N ALA A 385 9.11 34.60 18.24
CA ALA A 385 8.98 33.97 19.52
C ALA A 385 10.14 34.43 20.42
N PHE A 386 9.99 35.56 21.06
CA PHE A 386 10.53 35.86 22.35
C PHE A 386 9.38 36.33 23.23
#